data_b65ac41659a7a7073f25528c6ea1e937
#
_entry.id   b65ac41659a7a7073f25528c6ea1e937
#
_cell.length_a   1.000
_cell.length_b   1.000
_cell.length_c   1.000
_cell.angle_alpha   90.00
_cell.angle_beta   90.00
_cell.angle_gamma   90.00
#
_symmetry.space_group_name_H-M   'P 1'
#
loop_
_entity.id
_entity.type
_entity.pdbx_description
1 polymer ?
#
loop_
_entity_poly.entity_id
_entity_poly.type
_entity_poly.pdbx_seq_one_letter_code
_entity_poly.pdbx_strand_id
1 'polypeptide(L)'
;MALSNKLKIIDSVELARIEEKISKKRAIELFESGYLDSLEAGKYNTLAQIHRYLFEDIYEFAGKVRDVNIAKGNFRFAPVMYLKASLEHIESMPQSSFDEIIEKYVEMNIAYPFREGNVYRIEDL
;
A
#
# COMPACT_ATOMS: atom_id res chain seq x y z
N MET A 1 -1.14 6.08 -19.81
CA MET A 1 0.31 5.96 -19.56
C MET A 1 0.54 5.24 -18.24
N ALA A 2 1.44 4.26 -18.24
CA ALA A 2 1.70 3.48 -17.03
C ALA A 2 2.51 4.26 -15.99
N LEU A 3 2.39 3.87 -14.70
CA LEU A 3 3.26 4.36 -13.65
C LEU A 3 4.71 4.04 -13.98
N SER A 4 5.62 4.92 -13.58
CA SER A 4 7.06 4.66 -13.69
C SER A 4 7.39 3.37 -12.92
N ASN A 5 8.08 2.44 -13.58
CA ASN A 5 8.35 1.13 -13.02
C ASN A 5 9.73 0.61 -13.47
N LYS A 6 10.27 -0.32 -12.70
CA LYS A 6 11.59 -0.90 -12.96
C LYS A 6 11.66 -1.74 -14.22
N LEU A 7 10.52 -2.22 -14.70
CA LEU A 7 10.42 -3.09 -15.86
C LEU A 7 10.34 -2.31 -17.18
N LYS A 8 10.25 -0.98 -17.08
CA LYS A 8 10.16 -0.07 -18.23
C LYS A 8 8.95 -0.35 -19.11
N ILE A 9 7.85 -0.82 -18.52
CA ILE A 9 6.58 -1.04 -19.20
C ILE A 9 5.87 0.30 -19.32
N ILE A 10 5.42 0.64 -20.52
CA ILE A 10 4.75 1.92 -20.82
C ILE A 10 3.25 1.76 -21.06
N ASP A 11 2.77 0.56 -21.33
CA ASP A 11 1.35 0.27 -21.49
C ASP A 11 0.73 -0.06 -20.14
N SER A 12 -0.29 0.71 -19.73
CA SER A 12 -0.92 0.53 -18.43
C SER A 12 -1.64 -0.82 -18.27
N VAL A 13 -2.21 -1.35 -19.35
CA VAL A 13 -2.88 -2.66 -19.31
C VAL A 13 -1.87 -3.78 -19.12
N GLU A 14 -0.74 -3.70 -19.81
CA GLU A 14 0.33 -4.68 -19.66
C GLU A 14 0.95 -4.59 -18.27
N LEU A 15 1.17 -3.39 -17.76
CA LEU A 15 1.70 -3.22 -16.41
C LEU A 15 0.78 -3.83 -15.37
N ALA A 16 -0.54 -3.61 -15.49
CA ALA A 16 -1.51 -4.19 -14.56
C ALA A 16 -1.45 -5.72 -14.57
N ARG A 17 -1.32 -6.32 -15.74
CA ARG A 17 -1.22 -7.78 -15.89
C ARG A 17 0.05 -8.32 -15.23
N ILE A 18 1.18 -7.68 -15.49
CA ILE A 18 2.46 -8.11 -14.94
C ILE A 18 2.52 -7.85 -13.43
N GLU A 19 1.99 -6.72 -12.96
CA GLU A 19 1.91 -6.42 -11.54
C GLU A 19 1.11 -7.49 -10.79
N GLU A 20 -0.04 -7.88 -11.31
CA GLU A 20 -0.84 -8.94 -10.71
C GLU A 20 -0.07 -10.25 -10.61
N LYS A 21 0.60 -10.63 -11.68
CA LYS A 21 1.39 -11.87 -11.73
C LYS A 21 2.52 -11.87 -10.71
N ILE A 22 3.31 -10.80 -10.68
CA ILE A 22 4.47 -10.71 -9.79
C ILE A 22 4.02 -10.58 -8.34
N SER A 23 3.02 -9.74 -8.05
CA SER A 23 2.56 -9.55 -6.67
C SER A 23 1.93 -10.79 -6.09
N LYS A 24 1.20 -11.58 -6.88
CA LYS A 24 0.67 -12.87 -6.43
C LYS A 24 1.78 -13.85 -6.07
N LYS A 25 2.80 -13.93 -6.91
CA LYS A 25 3.95 -14.80 -6.64
C LYS A 25 4.65 -14.39 -5.36
N ARG A 26 4.87 -13.10 -5.18
CA ARG A 26 5.51 -12.55 -3.98
C ARG A 26 4.65 -12.78 -2.74
N ALA A 27 3.33 -12.67 -2.86
CA ALA A 27 2.42 -12.95 -1.76
C ALA A 27 2.50 -14.40 -1.29
N ILE A 28 2.60 -15.34 -2.23
CA ILE A 28 2.76 -16.76 -1.91
C ILE A 28 4.09 -16.99 -1.20
N GLU A 29 5.18 -16.42 -1.71
CA GLU A 29 6.50 -16.51 -1.08
C GLU A 29 6.50 -15.91 0.33
N LEU A 30 5.84 -14.77 0.50
CA LEU A 30 5.73 -14.10 1.78
C LEU A 30 5.03 -15.00 2.81
N PHE A 31 3.95 -15.64 2.42
CA PHE A 31 3.21 -16.55 3.28
C PHE A 31 4.01 -17.83 3.59
N GLU A 32 4.58 -18.47 2.57
CA GLU A 32 5.27 -19.76 2.72
C GLU A 32 6.59 -19.64 3.46
N SER A 33 7.27 -18.49 3.37
CA SER A 33 8.56 -18.28 4.04
C SER A 33 8.45 -18.10 5.55
N GLY A 34 7.23 -17.83 6.07
CA GLY A 34 7.02 -17.52 7.48
C GLY A 34 7.42 -16.11 7.88
N TYR A 35 7.79 -15.26 6.91
CA TYR A 35 8.21 -13.89 7.19
C TYR A 35 7.11 -13.07 7.87
N LEU A 36 5.84 -13.31 7.50
CA LEU A 36 4.71 -12.61 8.12
C LEU A 36 4.65 -12.82 9.64
N ASP A 37 5.02 -14.01 10.11
CA ASP A 37 4.98 -14.35 11.53
C ASP A 37 6.02 -13.57 12.34
N SER A 38 7.05 -13.05 11.67
CA SER A 38 8.09 -12.25 12.32
C SER A 38 7.73 -10.76 12.44
N LEU A 39 6.63 -10.33 11.80
CA LEU A 39 6.23 -8.93 11.76
C LEU A 39 5.22 -8.60 12.85
N GLU A 40 5.35 -7.40 13.43
CA GLU A 40 4.45 -6.93 14.47
C GLU A 40 3.15 -6.40 13.88
N ALA A 41 2.00 -6.92 14.34
CA ALA A 41 0.70 -6.50 13.85
C ALA A 41 0.35 -5.08 14.34
N GLY A 42 -0.35 -4.33 13.48
CA GLY A 42 -0.87 -3.01 13.84
C GLY A 42 0.13 -1.87 13.70
N LYS A 43 1.32 -2.12 13.21
CA LYS A 43 2.35 -1.09 13.00
C LYS A 43 2.43 -0.68 11.54
N TYR A 44 2.58 0.63 11.30
CA TYR A 44 2.79 1.17 9.97
C TYR A 44 4.00 0.51 9.29
N ASN A 45 5.10 0.37 10.02
CA ASN A 45 6.32 -0.20 9.48
C ASN A 45 6.11 -1.63 8.97
N THR A 46 5.24 -2.41 9.61
CA THR A 46 4.90 -3.75 9.15
C THR A 46 4.20 -3.70 7.80
N LEU A 47 3.22 -2.80 7.64
CA LEU A 47 2.54 -2.63 6.36
C LEU A 47 3.50 -2.18 5.26
N ALA A 48 4.42 -1.27 5.60
CA ALA A 48 5.45 -0.81 4.66
C ALA A 48 6.32 -1.97 4.19
N GLN A 49 6.74 -2.85 5.09
CA GLN A 49 7.54 -4.01 4.74
C GLN A 49 6.78 -5.00 3.85
N ILE A 50 5.50 -5.22 4.13
CA ILE A 50 4.65 -6.09 3.30
C ILE A 50 4.49 -5.49 1.89
N HIS A 51 4.16 -4.22 1.81
CA HIS A 51 4.02 -3.53 0.52
C HIS A 51 5.31 -3.59 -0.29
N ARG A 52 6.43 -3.32 0.36
CA ARG A 52 7.74 -3.41 -0.27
C ARG A 52 8.02 -4.81 -0.80
N TYR A 53 7.74 -5.83 -0.01
CA TYR A 53 7.95 -7.21 -0.42
C TYR A 53 7.15 -7.56 -1.67
N LEU A 54 5.90 -7.11 -1.74
CA LEU A 54 5.02 -7.42 -2.86
C LEU A 54 5.41 -6.69 -4.14
N PHE A 55 5.91 -5.47 -4.04
CA PHE A 55 6.05 -4.58 -5.19
C PHE A 55 7.47 -4.09 -5.49
N GLU A 56 8.47 -4.48 -4.70
CA GLU A 56 9.83 -3.97 -4.89
C GLU A 56 10.46 -4.33 -6.23
N ASP A 57 10.03 -5.42 -6.85
CA ASP A 57 10.54 -5.82 -8.16
C ASP A 57 9.98 -4.95 -9.29
N ILE A 58 8.92 -4.20 -9.00
CA ILE A 58 8.19 -3.42 -9.99
C ILE A 58 8.40 -1.92 -9.80
N TYR A 59 8.38 -1.44 -8.56
CA TYR A 59 8.38 -0.01 -8.26
C TYR A 59 9.47 0.41 -7.29
N GLU A 60 10.14 1.53 -7.62
CA GLU A 60 11.10 2.15 -6.70
C GLU A 60 10.44 2.67 -5.42
N PHE A 61 9.16 3.04 -5.50
CA PHE A 61 8.43 3.58 -4.35
C PHE A 61 7.76 2.50 -3.48
N ALA A 62 8.02 1.23 -3.74
CA ALA A 62 7.44 0.14 -2.95
C ALA A 62 7.80 0.29 -1.46
N GLY A 63 6.79 0.26 -0.60
CA GLY A 63 6.96 0.39 0.85
C GLY A 63 7.24 1.80 1.35
N LYS A 64 7.25 2.80 0.47
CA LYS A 64 7.46 4.20 0.85
C LYS A 64 6.13 4.93 0.96
N VAL A 65 6.02 5.82 1.95
CA VAL A 65 4.85 6.68 2.07
C VAL A 65 4.75 7.56 0.83
N ARG A 66 3.56 7.62 0.26
CA ARG A 66 3.32 8.42 -0.94
C ARG A 66 3.45 9.92 -0.64
N ASP A 67 3.82 10.66 -1.66
CA ASP A 67 3.91 12.11 -1.63
C ASP A 67 2.90 12.78 -2.58
N VAL A 68 1.91 12.01 -3.04
CA VAL A 68 0.88 12.49 -3.95
C VAL A 68 -0.51 12.08 -3.45
N ASN A 69 -1.52 12.85 -3.84
CA ASN A 69 -2.91 12.50 -3.59
C ASN A 69 -3.34 11.40 -4.56
N ILE A 70 -4.05 10.41 -4.05
CA ILE A 70 -4.48 9.26 -4.86
C ILE A 70 -5.96 8.96 -4.67
N ALA A 71 -6.52 8.27 -5.65
CA ALA A 71 -7.89 7.81 -5.63
C ALA A 71 -8.01 6.42 -6.28
N LYS A 72 -9.11 5.74 -5.99
CA LYS A 72 -9.49 4.50 -6.67
C LYS A 72 -10.97 4.60 -6.99
N GLY A 73 -11.31 4.62 -8.29
CA GLY A 73 -12.67 4.91 -8.71
C GLY A 73 -13.07 6.31 -8.25
N ASN A 74 -14.19 6.42 -7.55
CA ASN A 74 -14.67 7.68 -7.00
C ASN A 74 -14.19 7.94 -5.56
N PHE A 75 -13.42 7.02 -4.99
CA PHE A 75 -12.94 7.15 -3.61
C PHE A 75 -11.60 7.85 -3.57
N ARG A 76 -11.51 8.91 -2.78
CA ARG A 76 -10.27 9.65 -2.52
C ARG A 76 -9.72 9.23 -1.17
N PHE A 77 -8.45 8.81 -1.16
CA PHE A 77 -7.76 8.48 0.08
C PHE A 77 -7.32 9.76 0.80
N ALA A 78 -6.81 9.63 2.02
CA ALA A 78 -6.43 10.78 2.83
C ALA A 78 -5.49 11.72 2.04
N PRO A 79 -5.73 13.06 2.11
CA PRO A 79 -4.83 14.03 1.47
C PRO A 79 -3.41 13.89 2.01
N VAL A 80 -2.42 14.00 1.13
CA VAL A 80 -1.02 13.80 1.49
C VAL A 80 -0.57 14.77 2.60
N MET A 81 -1.12 15.97 2.64
CA MET A 81 -0.77 16.97 3.66
C MET A 81 -1.15 16.53 5.08
N TYR A 82 -2.11 15.63 5.22
CA TYR A 82 -2.56 15.11 6.52
C TYR A 82 -2.11 13.66 6.75
N LEU A 83 -1.43 13.07 5.79
CA LEU A 83 -1.16 11.64 5.82
C LEU A 83 -0.29 11.23 7.01
N LYS A 84 0.76 11.98 7.31
CA LYS A 84 1.63 11.70 8.44
C LYS A 84 0.86 11.68 9.76
N ALA A 85 0.04 12.71 9.99
CA ALA A 85 -0.78 12.81 11.18
C ALA A 85 -1.80 11.68 11.27
N SER A 86 -2.41 11.32 10.13
CA SER A 86 -3.36 10.20 10.05
C SER A 86 -2.69 8.88 10.41
N LEU A 87 -1.49 8.62 9.91
CA LEU A 87 -0.76 7.39 10.20
C LEU A 87 -0.35 7.31 11.67
N GLU A 88 0.08 8.41 12.25
CA GLU A 88 0.41 8.47 13.68
C GLU A 88 -0.82 8.19 14.55
N HIS A 89 -1.95 8.79 14.19
CA HIS A 89 -3.22 8.54 14.89
C HIS A 89 -3.62 7.06 14.80
N ILE A 90 -3.58 6.49 13.60
CA ILE A 90 -3.96 5.09 13.37
C ILE A 90 -3.05 4.15 14.16
N GLU A 91 -1.76 4.42 14.18
CA GLU A 91 -0.82 3.58 14.93
C GLU A 91 -1.11 3.60 16.43
N SER A 92 -1.64 4.71 16.95
CA SER A 92 -2.01 4.83 18.35
C SER A 92 -3.36 4.21 18.69
N MET A 93 -4.17 3.81 17.70
CA MET A 93 -5.49 3.23 17.93
C MET A 93 -5.37 1.87 18.63
N PRO A 94 -6.30 1.55 19.54
CA PRO A 94 -6.25 0.29 20.25
C PRO A 94 -6.53 -0.90 19.33
N GLN A 95 -5.98 -2.05 19.69
CA GLN A 95 -6.14 -3.30 18.94
C GLN A 95 -6.30 -4.51 19.86
N SER A 96 -6.96 -4.30 21.00
CA SER A 96 -7.13 -5.36 22.03
C SER A 96 -8.36 -6.24 21.78
N SER A 97 -9.34 -5.76 21.02
CA SER A 97 -10.56 -6.51 20.70
C SER A 97 -10.69 -6.66 19.19
N PHE A 98 -11.54 -7.60 18.76
CA PHE A 98 -11.82 -7.79 17.33
C PHE A 98 -12.38 -6.51 16.69
N ASP A 99 -13.32 -5.84 17.38
CA ASP A 99 -13.91 -4.61 16.85
C ASP A 99 -12.88 -3.50 16.70
N GLU A 100 -11.97 -3.38 17.67
CA GLU A 100 -10.88 -2.40 17.60
C GLU A 100 -9.92 -2.69 16.44
N ILE A 101 -9.60 -3.95 16.22
CA ILE A 101 -8.74 -4.36 15.10
C ILE A 101 -9.39 -4.00 13.77
N ILE A 102 -10.70 -4.28 13.63
CA ILE A 102 -11.44 -3.95 12.39
C ILE A 102 -11.49 -2.44 12.17
N GLU A 103 -11.77 -1.67 13.22
CA GLU A 103 -11.81 -0.21 13.13
C GLU A 103 -10.46 0.36 12.68
N LYS A 104 -9.38 -0.12 13.27
CA LYS A 104 -8.01 0.29 12.92
C LYS A 104 -7.68 -0.06 11.46
N TYR A 105 -8.06 -1.26 11.02
CA TYR A 105 -7.88 -1.70 9.64
C TYR A 105 -8.63 -0.81 8.66
N VAL A 106 -9.89 -0.46 8.97
CA VAL A 106 -10.69 0.42 8.11
C VAL A 106 -10.03 1.79 7.98
N GLU A 107 -9.59 2.38 9.09
CA GLU A 107 -8.92 3.68 9.06
C GLU A 107 -7.63 3.63 8.23
N MET A 108 -6.86 2.55 8.31
CA MET A 108 -5.65 2.38 7.50
C MET A 108 -5.99 2.33 6.01
N ASN A 109 -7.08 1.66 5.64
CA ASN A 109 -7.50 1.58 4.24
C ASN A 109 -8.01 2.93 3.71
N ILE A 110 -8.64 3.73 4.58
CA ILE A 110 -9.09 5.09 4.20
C ILE A 110 -7.87 6.00 3.97
N ALA A 111 -6.87 5.91 4.82
CA ALA A 111 -5.65 6.71 4.70
C ALA A 111 -4.77 6.26 3.53
N TYR A 112 -4.60 4.99 3.40
CA TYR A 112 -3.78 4.27 2.42
C TYR A 112 -2.48 4.98 2.03
N PRO A 113 -1.35 4.65 2.67
CA PRO A 113 -0.11 5.42 2.52
C PRO A 113 0.74 5.08 1.29
N PHE A 114 0.35 4.10 0.47
CA PHE A 114 1.21 3.56 -0.58
C PHE A 114 0.66 3.80 -1.98
N ARG A 115 1.46 3.43 -3.00
CA ARG A 115 1.07 3.51 -4.42
C ARG A 115 1.35 2.18 -5.10
N GLU A 116 0.43 1.77 -5.97
CA GLU A 116 0.60 0.67 -6.93
C GLU A 116 -0.39 0.91 -8.07
N GLY A 117 -0.45 -0.01 -9.03
CA GLY A 117 -1.18 0.22 -10.28
C GLY A 117 -2.70 0.31 -10.16
N ASN A 118 -3.28 -0.10 -9.02
CA ASN A 118 -4.74 -0.04 -8.85
C ASN A 118 -5.24 1.27 -8.24
N VAL A 119 -4.34 2.23 -7.97
CA VAL A 119 -4.70 3.58 -7.53
C VAL A 119 -4.08 4.59 -8.49
N TYR A 120 -4.71 5.74 -8.63
CA TYR A 120 -4.22 6.77 -9.55
C TYR A 120 -4.02 8.11 -8.83
N ARG A 121 -3.05 8.87 -9.33
CA ARG A 121 -2.76 10.20 -8.82
C ARG A 121 -3.88 11.17 -9.18
N ILE A 122 -4.29 11.97 -8.21
CA ILE A 122 -5.23 13.07 -8.42
C ILE A 122 -4.42 14.33 -8.66
N GLU A 123 -4.69 15.00 -9.78
CA GLU A 123 -4.09 16.30 -10.04
C GLU A 123 -4.66 17.32 -9.05
N ASP A 124 -3.81 18.24 -8.60
CA ASP A 124 -4.26 19.33 -7.73
C ASP A 124 -5.15 20.27 -8.54
N LEU A 125 -6.29 20.54 -7.98
CA LEU A 125 -7.24 21.47 -8.60
C LEU A 125 -6.94 22.91 -8.20
#